data_521beca08f771a64fc5a8f776e0a977e
#
_entry.id   521beca08f771a64fc5a8f776e0a977e
#
_cell.length_a   1.000
_cell.length_b   1.000
_cell.length_c   1.000
_cell.angle_alpha   90.00
_cell.angle_beta   90.00
_cell.angle_gamma   90.00
#
_symmetry.space_group_name_H-M   'P 1'
#
loop_
_entity.id
_entity.type
_entity.pdbx_description
1 polymer ?
#
loop_
_entity_poly.entity_id
_entity_poly.type
_entity_poly.pdbx_seq_one_letter_code
_entity_poly.pdbx_strand_id
1 'polypeptide(L)'
;MSLLDVQGLTIRYGDETVVDGVDLFIDRGESVGLVGESGSGKSQSALAILGLLPRQAIASGSIEFDGQQILGASDRVLNALRARRIGIVFQDPMQALNPYLRIGAQLRQIPLTHGLCDKAEVDARVIEMLASVGLPDPERQFRAYPHELSGGMRQRVMLASALMAEPDLLIADEPTTALDVTVQAQILDLLEDLRDNTAL
;
A
#
# COMPACT_ATOMS: atom_id res chain seq x y z
N MET A 1 -14.16 -2.52 17.31
CA MET A 1 -14.80 -2.80 15.99
C MET A 1 -13.68 -3.02 15.01
N SER A 2 -13.69 -4.15 14.34
CA SER A 2 -12.66 -4.51 13.36
C SER A 2 -12.59 -3.48 12.23
N LEU A 3 -11.39 -3.05 11.86
CA LEU A 3 -11.16 -2.19 10.70
C LEU A 3 -11.27 -3.01 9.41
N LEU A 4 -10.69 -4.21 9.42
CA LEU A 4 -10.78 -5.18 8.33
C LEU A 4 -11.24 -6.52 8.89
N ASP A 5 -12.24 -7.10 8.26
CA ASP A 5 -12.78 -8.43 8.58
C ASP A 5 -12.87 -9.25 7.29
N VAL A 6 -12.08 -10.32 7.22
CA VAL A 6 -12.07 -11.27 6.12
C VAL A 6 -12.53 -12.63 6.63
N GLN A 7 -13.57 -13.21 6.01
CA GLN A 7 -14.15 -14.48 6.43
C GLN A 7 -14.26 -15.43 5.25
N GLY A 8 -13.67 -16.62 5.40
CA GLY A 8 -13.73 -17.71 4.43
C GLY A 8 -13.26 -17.31 3.04
N LEU A 9 -12.27 -16.40 2.93
CA LEU A 9 -11.78 -15.93 1.63
C LEU A 9 -11.19 -17.10 0.85
N THR A 10 -11.78 -17.38 -0.30
CA THR A 10 -11.31 -18.41 -1.24
C THR A 10 -11.12 -17.77 -2.61
N ILE A 11 -9.94 -17.97 -3.23
CA ILE A 11 -9.60 -17.43 -4.55
C ILE A 11 -9.18 -18.57 -5.47
N ARG A 12 -9.81 -18.66 -6.65
CA ARG A 12 -9.57 -19.69 -7.65
C ARG A 12 -9.26 -19.12 -9.02
N TYR A 13 -8.41 -19.83 -9.75
CA TYR A 13 -8.09 -19.60 -11.16
C TYR A 13 -8.41 -20.89 -11.93
N GLY A 14 -9.56 -20.92 -12.60
CA GLY A 14 -10.07 -22.15 -13.19
C GLY A 14 -10.29 -23.24 -12.11
N ASP A 15 -9.57 -24.35 -12.22
CA ASP A 15 -9.64 -25.48 -11.28
C ASP A 15 -8.65 -25.36 -10.11
N GLU A 16 -7.72 -24.40 -10.16
CA GLU A 16 -6.70 -24.21 -9.11
C GLU A 16 -7.22 -23.28 -8.01
N THR A 17 -7.16 -23.72 -6.75
CA THR A 17 -7.43 -22.90 -5.57
C THR A 17 -6.12 -22.36 -5.02
N VAL A 18 -5.95 -21.04 -5.04
CA VAL A 18 -4.73 -20.34 -4.60
C VAL A 18 -4.85 -19.83 -3.16
N VAL A 19 -6.06 -19.47 -2.75
CA VAL A 19 -6.41 -19.13 -1.36
C VAL A 19 -7.62 -19.95 -0.97
N ASP A 20 -7.59 -20.61 0.18
CA ASP A 20 -8.62 -21.55 0.60
C ASP A 20 -9.10 -21.25 2.02
N GLY A 21 -10.27 -20.64 2.15
CA GLY A 21 -10.99 -20.45 3.40
C GLY A 21 -10.24 -19.60 4.45
N VAL A 22 -9.54 -18.53 4.03
CA VAL A 22 -8.74 -17.69 4.95
C VAL A 22 -9.64 -16.74 5.72
N ASP A 23 -9.45 -16.71 7.04
CA ASP A 23 -10.01 -15.73 7.96
C ASP A 23 -8.90 -14.80 8.47
N LEU A 24 -9.17 -13.49 8.51
CA LEU A 24 -8.25 -12.46 8.98
C LEU A 24 -9.03 -11.30 9.59
N PHE A 25 -8.60 -10.86 10.77
CA PHE A 25 -9.17 -9.69 11.45
C PHE A 25 -8.07 -8.69 11.76
N ILE A 26 -8.35 -7.41 11.56
CA ILE A 26 -7.43 -6.30 11.92
C ILE A 26 -8.24 -5.23 12.63
N ASP A 27 -7.88 -4.90 13.86
CA ASP A 27 -8.43 -3.77 14.60
C ASP A 27 -7.64 -2.49 14.30
N ARG A 28 -8.19 -1.32 14.62
CA ARG A 28 -7.49 -0.03 14.44
C ARG A 28 -6.23 0.01 15.32
N GLY A 29 -5.11 0.46 14.72
CA GLY A 29 -3.82 0.51 15.39
C GLY A 29 -3.14 -0.85 15.55
N GLU A 30 -3.70 -1.91 14.96
CA GLU A 30 -3.13 -3.25 14.99
C GLU A 30 -2.21 -3.50 13.78
N SER A 31 -1.11 -4.22 14.00
CA SER A 31 -0.26 -4.74 12.93
C SER A 31 -0.34 -6.25 12.88
N VAL A 32 -0.71 -6.79 11.72
CA VAL A 32 -0.83 -8.23 11.49
C VAL A 32 0.17 -8.67 10.43
N GLY A 33 1.00 -9.65 10.78
CA GLY A 33 1.95 -10.28 9.85
C GLY A 33 1.37 -11.52 9.18
N LEU A 34 1.21 -11.49 7.85
CA LEU A 34 0.83 -12.65 7.05
C LEU A 34 2.09 -13.40 6.58
N VAL A 35 2.33 -14.57 7.15
CA VAL A 35 3.52 -15.38 6.88
C VAL A 35 3.15 -16.64 6.10
N GLY A 36 3.98 -17.00 5.11
CA GLY A 36 3.79 -18.21 4.30
C GLY A 36 4.84 -18.30 3.21
N GLU A 37 4.95 -19.47 2.59
CA GLU A 37 5.88 -19.72 1.49
C GLU A 37 5.58 -18.87 0.25
N SER A 38 6.53 -18.78 -0.68
CA SER A 38 6.28 -18.15 -1.98
C SER A 38 5.16 -18.91 -2.71
N GLY A 39 4.20 -18.18 -3.28
CA GLY A 39 3.04 -18.80 -3.93
C GLY A 39 1.88 -19.19 -3.00
N SER A 40 1.98 -18.98 -1.68
CA SER A 40 0.90 -19.34 -0.74
C SER A 40 -0.34 -18.42 -0.78
N GLY A 41 -0.44 -17.50 -1.74
CA GLY A 41 -1.62 -16.65 -1.91
C GLY A 41 -1.61 -15.32 -1.12
N LYS A 42 -0.52 -14.95 -0.41
CA LYS A 42 -0.43 -13.69 0.37
C LYS A 42 -0.78 -12.46 -0.47
N SER A 43 -0.09 -12.27 -1.59
CA SER A 43 -0.34 -11.16 -2.51
C SER A 43 -1.73 -11.22 -3.14
N GLN A 44 -2.26 -12.42 -3.38
CA GLN A 44 -3.63 -12.58 -3.90
C GLN A 44 -4.67 -12.13 -2.87
N SER A 45 -4.47 -12.43 -1.59
CA SER A 45 -5.32 -11.96 -0.50
C SER A 45 -5.28 -10.43 -0.40
N ALA A 46 -4.09 -9.81 -0.47
CA ALA A 46 -3.92 -8.37 -0.50
C ALA A 46 -4.65 -7.72 -1.71
N LEU A 47 -4.51 -8.30 -2.89
CA LEU A 47 -5.20 -7.82 -4.10
C LEU A 47 -6.73 -8.01 -4.01
N ALA A 48 -7.21 -9.06 -3.32
CA ALA A 48 -8.64 -9.26 -3.09
C ALA A 48 -9.25 -8.14 -2.22
N ILE A 49 -8.57 -7.74 -1.14
CA ILE A 49 -8.98 -6.63 -0.27
C ILE A 49 -9.11 -5.32 -1.08
N LEU A 50 -8.19 -5.10 -2.01
CA LEU A 50 -8.20 -3.92 -2.88
C LEU A 50 -9.15 -4.04 -4.08
N GLY A 51 -9.74 -5.22 -4.34
CA GLY A 51 -10.51 -5.48 -5.54
C GLY A 51 -9.69 -5.37 -6.83
N LEU A 52 -8.40 -5.75 -6.75
CA LEU A 52 -7.44 -5.71 -7.86
C LEU A 52 -7.10 -7.09 -8.42
N LEU A 53 -7.87 -8.11 -8.07
CA LEU A 53 -7.69 -9.44 -8.64
C LEU A 53 -7.84 -9.41 -10.17
N PRO A 54 -7.03 -10.19 -10.91
CA PRO A 54 -7.21 -10.36 -12.35
C PRO A 54 -8.62 -10.88 -12.69
N ARG A 55 -9.13 -10.53 -13.87
CA ARG A 55 -10.51 -10.86 -14.29
C ARG A 55 -10.81 -12.37 -14.31
N GLN A 56 -9.81 -13.21 -14.49
CA GLN A 56 -9.96 -14.66 -14.47
C GLN A 56 -10.04 -15.24 -13.05
N ALA A 57 -9.75 -14.47 -12.02
CA ALA A 57 -9.89 -14.89 -10.64
C ALA A 57 -11.35 -14.90 -10.22
N ILE A 58 -11.75 -15.96 -9.53
CA ILE A 58 -13.06 -16.06 -8.85
C ILE A 58 -12.78 -16.03 -7.36
N ALA A 59 -13.28 -15.00 -6.69
CA ALA A 59 -13.19 -14.87 -5.24
C ALA A 59 -14.56 -15.08 -4.59
N SER A 60 -14.58 -15.77 -3.44
CA SER A 60 -15.76 -16.00 -2.61
C SER A 60 -15.41 -15.83 -1.12
N GLY A 61 -16.39 -15.78 -0.27
CA GLY A 61 -16.27 -15.42 1.13
C GLY A 61 -16.78 -14.02 1.40
N SER A 62 -16.28 -13.37 2.45
CA SER A 62 -16.61 -11.98 2.81
C SER A 62 -15.33 -11.18 3.07
N ILE A 63 -15.31 -9.92 2.64
CA ILE A 63 -14.31 -8.92 3.04
C ILE A 63 -15.07 -7.66 3.40
N GLU A 64 -15.03 -7.28 4.68
CA GLU A 64 -15.61 -6.05 5.18
C GLU A 64 -14.51 -5.08 5.61
N PHE A 65 -14.60 -3.83 5.18
CA PHE A 65 -13.74 -2.74 5.61
C PHE A 65 -14.59 -1.68 6.32
N ASP A 66 -14.31 -1.46 7.59
CA ASP A 66 -15.04 -0.52 8.45
C ASP A 66 -16.58 -0.77 8.42
N GLY A 67 -16.97 -2.07 8.47
CA GLY A 67 -18.35 -2.54 8.41
C GLY A 67 -19.00 -2.47 7.03
N GLN A 68 -18.26 -2.15 5.98
CA GLN A 68 -18.76 -2.13 4.61
C GLN A 68 -18.22 -3.34 3.83
N GLN A 69 -19.10 -4.15 3.24
CA GLN A 69 -18.71 -5.23 2.32
C GLN A 69 -18.03 -4.67 1.07
N ILE A 70 -16.80 -5.13 0.80
CA ILE A 70 -15.98 -4.67 -0.33
C ILE A 70 -15.67 -5.78 -1.34
N LEU A 71 -15.72 -7.07 -0.96
CA LEU A 71 -15.59 -8.15 -1.93
C LEU A 71 -16.78 -8.11 -2.91
N GLY A 72 -16.47 -7.99 -4.20
CA GLY A 72 -17.49 -7.86 -5.26
C GLY A 72 -18.15 -6.49 -5.35
N ALA A 73 -17.67 -5.49 -4.59
CA ALA A 73 -18.18 -4.12 -4.69
C ALA A 73 -17.87 -3.49 -6.05
N SER A 74 -18.66 -2.49 -6.43
CA SER A 74 -18.44 -1.75 -7.67
C SER A 74 -17.14 -0.94 -7.65
N ASP A 75 -16.56 -0.68 -8.83
CA ASP A 75 -15.37 0.17 -8.96
C ASP A 75 -15.54 1.54 -8.31
N ARG A 76 -16.76 2.09 -8.30
CA ARG A 76 -17.04 3.37 -7.63
C ARG A 76 -16.77 3.29 -6.12
N VAL A 77 -17.19 2.21 -5.47
CA VAL A 77 -16.96 1.98 -4.03
C VAL A 77 -15.48 1.74 -3.77
N LEU A 78 -14.86 0.83 -4.53
CA LEU A 78 -13.45 0.48 -4.38
C LEU A 78 -12.52 1.67 -4.63
N ASN A 79 -12.79 2.52 -5.63
CA ASN A 79 -12.00 3.71 -5.92
C ASN A 79 -12.13 4.80 -4.83
N ALA A 80 -13.23 4.83 -4.08
CA ALA A 80 -13.38 5.72 -2.94
C ALA A 80 -12.53 5.27 -1.73
N LEU A 81 -12.17 3.98 -1.65
CA LEU A 81 -11.35 3.41 -0.58
C LEU A 81 -9.87 3.38 -0.95
N ARG A 82 -9.55 3.05 -2.20
CA ARG A 82 -8.17 2.94 -2.70
C ARG A 82 -7.43 4.26 -2.53
N ALA A 83 -6.20 4.19 -2.10
CA ALA A 83 -5.31 5.26 -1.72
C ALA A 83 -5.82 6.14 -0.55
N ARG A 84 -7.09 6.48 -0.49
CA ARG A 84 -7.63 7.38 0.54
C ARG A 84 -7.81 6.71 1.90
N ARG A 85 -8.28 5.46 1.92
CA ARG A 85 -8.51 4.71 3.15
C ARG A 85 -7.67 3.44 3.25
N ILE A 86 -7.28 2.88 2.11
CA ILE A 86 -6.44 1.68 2.03
C ILE A 86 -5.25 2.00 1.13
N GLY A 87 -4.06 2.14 1.74
CA GLY A 87 -2.79 2.26 1.04
C GLY A 87 -2.18 0.90 0.75
N ILE A 88 -1.38 0.81 -0.31
CA ILE A 88 -0.61 -0.40 -0.62
C ILE A 88 0.82 -0.07 -0.99
N VAL A 89 1.75 -0.85 -0.45
CA VAL A 89 3.15 -0.91 -0.84
C VAL A 89 3.38 -2.23 -1.57
N PHE A 90 3.69 -2.15 -2.87
CA PHE A 90 3.94 -3.32 -3.71
C PHE A 90 5.36 -3.86 -3.50
N GLN A 91 5.56 -5.12 -3.85
CA GLN A 91 6.84 -5.83 -3.72
C GLN A 91 7.97 -5.17 -4.53
N ASP A 92 7.69 -4.69 -5.74
CA ASP A 92 8.69 -4.13 -6.64
C ASP A 92 8.47 -2.63 -6.89
N PRO A 93 9.31 -1.74 -6.30
CA PRO A 93 9.24 -0.30 -6.52
C PRO A 93 9.42 0.12 -7.98
N MET A 94 10.14 -0.67 -8.77
CA MET A 94 10.39 -0.35 -10.18
C MET A 94 9.15 -0.50 -11.05
N GLN A 95 8.22 -1.36 -10.64
CA GLN A 95 6.94 -1.51 -11.33
C GLN A 95 5.92 -0.45 -10.87
N ALA A 96 6.05 0.04 -9.64
CA ALA A 96 5.14 1.04 -9.07
C ALA A 96 5.44 2.48 -9.52
N LEU A 97 6.73 2.80 -9.78
CA LEU A 97 7.16 4.15 -10.15
C LEU A 97 7.35 4.30 -11.66
N ASN A 98 6.76 5.35 -12.24
CA ASN A 98 6.98 5.68 -13.66
C ASN A 98 8.40 6.24 -13.86
N PRO A 99 9.29 5.57 -14.63
CA PRO A 99 10.67 5.98 -14.79
C PRO A 99 10.86 7.31 -15.56
N TYR A 100 9.83 7.75 -16.29
CA TYR A 100 9.86 8.96 -17.11
C TYR A 100 9.32 10.20 -16.38
N LEU A 101 8.81 10.05 -15.16
CA LEU A 101 8.30 11.16 -14.36
C LEU A 101 9.16 11.37 -13.11
N ARG A 102 9.34 12.63 -12.73
CA ARG A 102 10.01 12.99 -11.47
C ARG A 102 9.17 12.52 -10.29
N ILE A 103 9.82 12.21 -9.17
CA ILE A 103 9.18 11.73 -7.93
C ILE A 103 8.08 12.70 -7.49
N GLY A 104 8.38 13.98 -7.38
CA GLY A 104 7.38 14.98 -6.99
C GLY A 104 6.17 15.03 -7.92
N ALA A 105 6.39 14.87 -9.25
CA ALA A 105 5.29 14.87 -10.20
C ALA A 105 4.35 13.68 -10.03
N GLN A 106 4.85 12.53 -9.61
CA GLN A 106 4.07 11.33 -9.34
C GLN A 106 3.29 11.45 -8.03
N LEU A 107 3.98 11.82 -6.95
CA LEU A 107 3.39 11.90 -5.62
C LEU A 107 2.30 12.99 -5.51
N ARG A 108 2.43 14.12 -6.22
CA ARG A 108 1.40 15.17 -6.28
C ARG A 108 0.04 14.67 -6.73
N GLN A 109 0.00 13.65 -7.60
CA GLN A 109 -1.26 13.19 -8.19
C GLN A 109 -2.22 12.66 -7.12
N ILE A 110 -1.70 12.05 -6.06
CA ILE A 110 -2.52 11.44 -5.01
C ILE A 110 -3.33 12.49 -4.26
N PRO A 111 -2.72 13.47 -3.56
CA PRO A 111 -3.47 14.47 -2.81
C PRO A 111 -4.35 15.35 -3.72
N LEU A 112 -3.91 15.66 -4.94
CA LEU A 112 -4.72 16.45 -5.88
C LEU A 112 -5.95 15.67 -6.38
N THR A 113 -5.79 14.38 -6.71
CA THR A 113 -6.89 13.53 -7.19
C THR A 113 -7.95 13.33 -6.11
N HIS A 114 -7.51 13.19 -4.86
CA HIS A 114 -8.40 12.96 -3.72
C HIS A 114 -8.88 14.27 -3.02
N GLY A 115 -8.47 15.44 -3.54
CA GLY A 115 -8.90 16.74 -3.00
C GLY A 115 -8.42 17.00 -1.58
N LEU A 116 -7.21 16.52 -1.22
CA LEU A 116 -6.64 16.63 0.12
C LEU A 116 -5.88 17.94 0.34
N CYS A 117 -5.46 18.60 -0.73
CA CYS A 117 -4.84 19.92 -0.72
C CYS A 117 -5.01 20.60 -2.09
N ASP A 118 -4.71 21.88 -2.16
CA ASP A 118 -4.69 22.62 -3.42
C ASP A 118 -3.31 22.57 -4.12
N LYS A 119 -3.24 23.17 -5.31
CA LYS A 119 -2.00 23.18 -6.11
C LYS A 119 -0.90 24.03 -5.51
N ALA A 120 -1.22 24.96 -4.62
CA ALA A 120 -0.22 25.82 -3.98
C ALA A 120 0.51 25.12 -2.84
N GLU A 121 -0.17 24.20 -2.17
CA GLU A 121 0.32 23.49 -0.98
C GLU A 121 0.92 22.11 -1.28
N VAL A 122 0.56 21.52 -2.44
CA VAL A 122 0.90 20.12 -2.75
C VAL A 122 2.40 19.82 -2.72
N ASP A 123 3.25 20.75 -3.14
CA ASP A 123 4.70 20.54 -3.18
C ASP A 123 5.29 20.45 -1.78
N ALA A 124 4.87 21.35 -0.87
CA ALA A 124 5.30 21.31 0.51
C ALA A 124 4.86 20.00 1.18
N ARG A 125 3.60 19.57 0.99
CA ARG A 125 3.09 18.33 1.52
C ARG A 125 3.87 17.10 1.01
N VAL A 126 4.23 17.07 -0.27
CA VAL A 126 5.06 15.98 -0.83
C VAL A 126 6.45 15.99 -0.22
N ILE A 127 7.10 17.15 -0.08
CA ILE A 127 8.44 17.26 0.51
C ILE A 127 8.41 16.82 1.99
N GLU A 128 7.40 17.23 2.76
CA GLU A 128 7.20 16.80 4.13
C GLU A 128 7.01 15.26 4.23
N MET A 129 6.22 14.68 3.34
CA MET A 129 6.04 13.22 3.30
C MET A 129 7.35 12.50 2.95
N LEU A 130 8.14 13.01 2.00
CA LEU A 130 9.46 12.44 1.68
C LEU A 130 10.41 12.53 2.88
N ALA A 131 10.34 13.61 3.66
CA ALA A 131 11.11 13.77 4.89
C ALA A 131 10.67 12.77 5.97
N SER A 132 9.36 12.59 6.17
CA SER A 132 8.80 11.69 7.19
C SER A 132 9.16 10.22 6.97
N VAL A 133 9.32 9.79 5.70
CA VAL A 133 9.84 8.44 5.40
C VAL A 133 11.37 8.36 5.43
N GLY A 134 12.05 9.39 5.92
CA GLY A 134 13.51 9.40 6.13
C GLY A 134 14.34 9.47 4.85
N LEU A 135 13.83 10.09 3.78
CA LEU A 135 14.63 10.35 2.59
C LEU A 135 15.63 11.49 2.83
N PRO A 136 16.92 11.31 2.53
CA PRO A 136 17.90 12.39 2.63
C PRO A 136 17.63 13.46 1.55
N ASP A 137 17.77 14.73 1.91
CA ASP A 137 17.56 15.87 1.01
C ASP A 137 16.23 15.78 0.22
N PRO A 138 15.07 15.86 0.89
CA PRO A 138 13.75 15.62 0.28
C PRO A 138 13.46 16.54 -0.91
N GLU A 139 13.92 17.79 -0.86
CA GLU A 139 13.75 18.76 -1.96
C GLU A 139 14.49 18.34 -3.24
N ARG A 140 15.69 17.77 -3.09
CA ARG A 140 16.44 17.22 -4.21
C ARG A 140 15.74 15.97 -4.75
N GLN A 141 15.30 15.05 -3.85
CA GLN A 141 14.63 13.81 -4.26
C GLN A 141 13.25 14.08 -4.92
N PHE A 142 12.56 15.12 -4.50
CA PHE A 142 11.35 15.60 -5.16
C PHE A 142 11.57 15.88 -6.66
N ARG A 143 12.75 16.38 -7.04
CA ARG A 143 13.11 16.71 -8.43
C ARG A 143 13.76 15.56 -9.18
N ALA A 144 14.16 14.50 -8.48
CA ALA A 144 14.86 13.35 -9.05
C ALA A 144 13.89 12.44 -9.84
N TYR A 145 14.47 11.62 -10.72
CA TYR A 145 13.78 10.52 -11.38
C TYR A 145 14.00 9.22 -10.61
N PRO A 146 13.13 8.20 -10.75
CA PRO A 146 13.29 6.92 -10.05
C PRO A 146 14.65 6.25 -10.27
N HIS A 147 15.23 6.34 -11.46
CA HIS A 147 16.53 5.74 -11.78
C HIS A 147 17.73 6.43 -11.08
N GLU A 148 17.55 7.65 -10.57
CA GLU A 148 18.59 8.38 -9.83
C GLU A 148 18.61 7.99 -8.33
N LEU A 149 17.62 7.18 -7.87
CA LEU A 149 17.48 6.74 -6.49
C LEU A 149 18.06 5.34 -6.28
N SER A 150 18.62 5.08 -5.09
CA SER A 150 18.95 3.72 -4.64
C SER A 150 17.69 2.85 -4.44
N GLY A 151 17.85 1.53 -4.33
CA GLY A 151 16.74 0.61 -4.06
C GLY A 151 15.95 1.00 -2.81
N GLY A 152 16.65 1.22 -1.70
CA GLY A 152 16.02 1.63 -0.43
C GLY A 152 15.34 3.00 -0.52
N MET A 153 15.89 3.95 -1.29
CA MET A 153 15.24 5.25 -1.51
C MET A 153 13.95 5.10 -2.33
N ARG A 154 13.93 4.25 -3.35
CA ARG A 154 12.70 3.96 -4.12
C ARG A 154 11.63 3.32 -3.25
N GLN A 155 12.04 2.40 -2.35
CA GLN A 155 11.12 1.78 -1.39
C GLN A 155 10.48 2.82 -0.46
N ARG A 156 11.29 3.77 0.06
CA ARG A 156 10.78 4.89 0.87
C ARG A 156 9.85 5.81 0.09
N VAL A 157 10.12 6.07 -1.18
CA VAL A 157 9.22 6.83 -2.07
C VAL A 157 7.90 6.08 -2.28
N MET A 158 7.93 4.77 -2.47
CA MET A 158 6.73 3.96 -2.61
C MET A 158 5.91 3.96 -1.31
N LEU A 159 6.56 3.88 -0.15
CA LEU A 159 5.91 4.04 1.15
C LEU A 159 5.30 5.43 1.30
N ALA A 160 6.04 6.50 0.96
CA ALA A 160 5.52 7.87 0.93
C ALA A 160 4.27 7.98 0.04
N SER A 161 4.29 7.33 -1.13
CA SER A 161 3.14 7.29 -2.05
C SER A 161 1.91 6.64 -1.40
N ALA A 162 2.09 5.52 -0.71
CA ALA A 162 0.99 4.82 -0.04
C ALA A 162 0.41 5.60 1.14
N LEU A 163 1.24 6.40 1.82
CA LEU A 163 0.86 7.21 2.99
C LEU A 163 0.33 8.60 2.63
N MET A 164 0.50 9.06 1.38
CA MET A 164 0.22 10.44 0.96
C MET A 164 -1.23 10.88 1.22
N ALA A 165 -2.16 9.96 1.26
CA ALA A 165 -3.58 10.20 1.56
C ALA A 165 -3.97 9.88 3.01
N GLU A 166 -3.00 9.58 3.89
CA GLU A 166 -3.23 9.24 5.30
C GLU A 166 -4.27 8.12 5.46
N PRO A 167 -3.99 6.92 4.92
CA PRO A 167 -4.96 5.82 4.92
C PRO A 167 -5.19 5.27 6.32
N ASP A 168 -6.36 4.63 6.54
CA ASP A 168 -6.66 3.92 7.79
C ASP A 168 -6.01 2.53 7.84
N LEU A 169 -5.71 1.93 6.69
CA LEU A 169 -5.06 0.63 6.54
C LEU A 169 -3.93 0.70 5.53
N LEU A 170 -2.75 0.24 5.91
CA LEU A 170 -1.62 0.05 5.01
C LEU A 170 -1.36 -1.44 4.79
N ILE A 171 -1.42 -1.87 3.55
CA ILE A 171 -1.03 -3.22 3.12
C ILE A 171 0.39 -3.16 2.58
N ALA A 172 1.32 -3.92 3.16
CA ALA A 172 2.69 -4.01 2.70
C ALA A 172 2.98 -5.43 2.18
N ASP A 173 3.04 -5.58 0.85
CA ASP A 173 3.33 -6.87 0.21
C ASP A 173 4.84 -7.02 0.02
N GLU A 174 5.46 -7.79 0.89
CA GLU A 174 6.91 -8.04 0.94
C GLU A 174 7.76 -6.74 0.85
N PRO A 175 7.54 -5.74 1.72
CA PRO A 175 8.08 -4.39 1.56
C PRO A 175 9.61 -4.31 1.67
N THR A 176 10.27 -5.41 2.05
CA THR A 176 11.71 -5.48 2.26
C THR A 176 12.42 -6.46 1.32
N THR A 177 11.69 -7.15 0.45
CA THR A 177 12.27 -8.08 -0.53
C THR A 177 13.22 -7.34 -1.47
N ALA A 178 14.37 -7.95 -1.77
CA ALA A 178 15.45 -7.39 -2.58
C ALA A 178 16.23 -6.18 -1.96
N LEU A 179 16.06 -5.92 -0.66
CA LEU A 179 16.87 -4.95 0.07
C LEU A 179 17.94 -5.66 0.91
N ASP A 180 19.05 -4.96 1.18
CA ASP A 180 20.04 -5.45 2.16
C ASP A 180 19.46 -5.41 3.59
N VAL A 181 20.06 -6.22 4.49
CA VAL A 181 19.56 -6.42 5.85
C VAL A 181 19.45 -5.11 6.65
N THR A 182 20.37 -4.17 6.42
CA THR A 182 20.37 -2.89 7.12
C THR A 182 19.19 -2.03 6.69
N VAL A 183 18.92 -1.97 5.38
CA VAL A 183 17.78 -1.22 4.83
C VAL A 183 16.46 -1.89 5.20
N GLN A 184 16.40 -3.23 5.26
CA GLN A 184 15.22 -3.95 5.75
C GLN A 184 14.85 -3.53 7.18
N ALA A 185 15.82 -3.54 8.09
CA ALA A 185 15.59 -3.10 9.48
C ALA A 185 15.04 -1.66 9.53
N GLN A 186 15.66 -0.74 8.78
CA GLN A 186 15.21 0.65 8.73
C GLN A 186 13.78 0.84 8.17
N ILE A 187 13.34 0.00 7.24
CA ILE A 187 11.96 0.06 6.73
C ILE A 187 10.97 -0.49 7.75
N LEU A 188 11.34 -1.55 8.48
CA LEU A 188 10.50 -2.10 9.55
C LEU A 188 10.37 -1.12 10.72
N ASP A 189 11.48 -0.53 11.18
CA ASP A 189 11.47 0.52 12.20
C ASP A 189 10.57 1.70 11.80
N LEU A 190 10.66 2.12 10.52
CA LEU A 190 9.83 3.19 9.99
C LEU A 190 8.33 2.82 9.99
N LEU A 191 7.97 1.57 9.67
CA LEU A 191 6.58 1.11 9.72
C LEU A 191 6.06 1.06 11.17
N GLU A 192 6.89 0.67 12.13
CA GLU A 192 6.56 0.71 13.56
C GLU A 192 6.35 2.15 14.05
N ASP A 193 7.27 3.05 13.72
CA ASP A 193 7.16 4.47 14.06
C ASP A 193 5.89 5.11 13.47
N LEU A 194 5.54 4.75 12.25
CA LEU A 194 4.32 5.23 11.59
C LEU A 194 3.06 4.73 12.31
N ARG A 195 3.00 3.44 12.66
CA ARG A 195 1.88 2.89 13.44
C ARG A 195 1.70 3.64 14.77
N ASP A 196 2.79 3.87 15.50
CA ASP A 196 2.74 4.45 16.84
C ASP A 196 2.41 5.96 16.84
N ASN A 197 2.70 6.66 15.74
CA ASN A 197 2.55 8.11 15.62
C ASN A 197 1.38 8.55 14.73
N THR A 198 0.67 7.63 14.08
CA THR A 198 -0.47 7.92 13.20
C THR A 198 -1.70 7.10 13.59
N ALA A 199 -2.84 7.40 12.98
CA ALA A 199 -4.07 6.63 13.19
C ALA A 199 -4.17 5.38 12.28
N LEU A 200 -3.00 4.89 11.82
CA LEU A 200 -2.89 3.77 10.90
C LEU A 200 -3.28 2.46 11.58
#